data_2dca52a00f6a5e51c08e2ee517ed4597
#
_entry.id   2dca52a00f6a5e51c08e2ee517ed4597
#
_cell.length_a   1.000
_cell.length_b   1.000
_cell.length_c   1.000
_cell.angle_alpha   90.00
_cell.angle_beta   90.00
_cell.angle_gamma   90.00
#
_symmetry.space_group_name_H-M   'P 1'
#
loop_
_entity.id
_entity.type
_entity.pdbx_description
1 polymer ?
#
loop_
_entity_poly.entity_id
_entity_poly.type
_entity_poly.pdbx_seq_one_letter_code
_entity_poly.pdbx_strand_id
1 'polypeptide(L)'
;DRQHWPDQDVKLDVSTYKDNPYIPNEMVKEIEGLEKTDIDLYKVYTLGRWVQSRNLVFDQIHICDYVPEGKVFFGLDFGWNDPSVCVKVTLVDQAIYIEQIFFRTKMLLRDIAEELHAIGVHKVYADNEPRTIKELRNRGIRIKPAKKGKDSIRQGLGFIRTHQIFIHEESLETIKEFREYKYKLDENNNPTDEPLGGINDHSPDAVRYALSYALRGAITIR
;
A
#
# COMPACT_ATOMS: atom_id res chain seq x y z
N ASP A 1 18.94 -16.03 1.01
CA ASP A 1 19.32 -15.84 2.43
C ASP A 1 18.54 -16.82 3.28
N ARG A 2 19.23 -17.81 3.84
CA ARG A 2 18.67 -18.88 4.69
C ARG A 2 18.16 -18.40 6.05
N GLN A 3 18.18 -17.12 6.33
CA GLN A 3 17.88 -16.57 7.68
C GLN A 3 16.38 -16.36 7.99
N HIS A 4 15.47 -16.64 7.04
CA HIS A 4 14.04 -16.34 7.24
C HIS A 4 13.08 -17.53 7.11
N TRP A 5 13.61 -18.76 7.00
CA TRP A 5 12.76 -19.95 6.93
C TRP A 5 12.97 -20.78 8.20
N PRO A 6 11.92 -21.08 8.98
CA PRO A 6 12.05 -22.01 10.08
C PRO A 6 12.48 -23.38 9.55
N ASP A 7 13.36 -24.04 10.29
CA ASP A 7 13.95 -25.35 10.02
C ASP A 7 12.90 -26.45 9.84
N GLN A 8 12.25 -26.53 8.69
CA GLN A 8 11.43 -27.68 8.34
C GLN A 8 11.31 -27.78 6.81
N ASP A 9 11.95 -28.80 6.25
CA ASP A 9 11.66 -29.44 4.95
C ASP A 9 11.41 -28.55 3.71
N VAL A 10 12.02 -27.37 3.64
CA VAL A 10 11.96 -26.52 2.46
C VAL A 10 13.17 -26.77 1.60
N LYS A 11 12.97 -27.41 0.43
CA LYS A 11 13.96 -27.52 -0.62
C LYS A 11 13.84 -26.30 -1.53
N LEU A 12 14.88 -25.48 -1.60
CA LEU A 12 14.96 -24.37 -2.54
C LEU A 12 15.60 -24.88 -3.84
N ASP A 13 14.81 -25.02 -4.88
CA ASP A 13 15.30 -25.27 -6.23
C ASP A 13 15.35 -23.95 -7.00
N VAL A 14 16.54 -23.55 -7.43
CA VAL A 14 16.74 -22.34 -8.25
C VAL A 14 16.84 -22.78 -9.70
N SER A 15 15.90 -22.35 -10.54
CA SER A 15 15.93 -22.54 -11.98
C SER A 15 15.93 -21.21 -12.72
N THR A 16 16.56 -21.19 -13.89
CA THR A 16 16.69 -20.01 -14.75
C THR A 16 16.18 -20.34 -16.15
N TYR A 17 16.07 -19.36 -17.03
CA TYR A 17 15.69 -19.62 -18.43
C TYR A 17 16.66 -20.58 -19.13
N LYS A 18 17.93 -20.66 -18.69
CA LYS A 18 18.94 -21.57 -19.25
C LYS A 18 18.68 -23.03 -18.94
N ASP A 19 17.89 -23.32 -17.92
CA ASP A 19 17.54 -24.68 -17.51
C ASP A 19 16.34 -25.23 -18.30
N ASN A 20 15.69 -24.37 -19.11
CA ASN A 20 14.58 -24.75 -19.98
C ASN A 20 15.07 -24.97 -21.43
N PRO A 21 15.23 -26.22 -21.90
CA PRO A 21 15.72 -26.50 -23.24
C PRO A 21 14.71 -26.16 -24.36
N TYR A 22 13.48 -25.83 -24.01
CA TYR A 22 12.40 -25.53 -24.96
C TYR A 22 12.09 -24.06 -25.08
N ILE A 23 12.86 -23.17 -24.46
CA ILE A 23 12.62 -21.73 -24.52
C ILE A 23 12.87 -21.21 -25.95
N PRO A 24 11.95 -20.45 -26.56
CA PRO A 24 12.15 -19.86 -27.86
C PRO A 24 13.32 -18.85 -27.89
N ASN A 25 14.06 -18.80 -28.97
CA ASN A 25 15.19 -17.87 -29.12
C ASN A 25 14.80 -16.40 -29.00
N GLU A 26 13.56 -16.04 -29.41
CA GLU A 26 13.01 -14.69 -29.27
C GLU A 26 12.89 -14.31 -27.79
N MET A 27 12.37 -15.23 -26.97
CA MET A 27 12.23 -15.00 -25.53
C MET A 27 13.60 -14.92 -24.83
N VAL A 28 14.59 -15.70 -25.29
CA VAL A 28 15.97 -15.59 -24.78
C VAL A 28 16.50 -14.18 -25.02
N LYS A 29 16.32 -13.64 -26.25
CA LYS A 29 16.75 -12.28 -26.58
C LYS A 29 16.04 -11.22 -25.78
N GLU A 30 14.73 -11.39 -25.49
CA GLU A 30 13.99 -10.49 -24.64
C GLU A 30 14.54 -10.50 -23.22
N ILE A 31 14.76 -11.68 -22.64
CA ILE A 31 15.36 -11.83 -21.28
C ILE A 31 16.76 -11.22 -21.23
N GLU A 32 17.60 -11.47 -22.21
CA GLU A 32 18.94 -10.88 -22.28
C GLU A 32 18.90 -9.37 -22.50
N GLY A 33 17.89 -8.87 -23.25
CA GLY A 33 17.63 -7.45 -23.42
C GLY A 33 17.30 -6.71 -22.13
N LEU A 34 16.72 -7.39 -21.14
CA LEU A 34 16.41 -6.83 -19.82
C LEU A 34 17.65 -6.31 -19.07
N GLU A 35 18.85 -6.80 -19.40
CA GLU A 35 20.09 -6.29 -18.79
C GLU A 35 20.21 -4.76 -18.92
N LYS A 36 19.67 -4.20 -20.03
CA LYS A 36 19.73 -2.77 -20.30
C LYS A 36 18.47 -2.00 -19.90
N THR A 37 17.34 -2.69 -19.80
CA THR A 37 16.01 -2.04 -19.61
C THR A 37 15.47 -2.26 -18.19
N ASP A 38 15.72 -3.44 -17.60
CA ASP A 38 15.28 -3.76 -16.24
C ASP A 38 16.26 -4.78 -15.62
N ILE A 39 17.30 -4.25 -15.00
CA ILE A 39 18.37 -5.06 -14.39
C ILE A 39 17.86 -5.99 -13.26
N ASP A 40 16.75 -5.62 -12.61
CA ASP A 40 16.19 -6.40 -11.53
C ASP A 40 15.42 -7.60 -12.08
N LEU A 41 14.58 -7.42 -13.09
CA LEU A 41 13.96 -8.52 -13.84
C LEU A 41 15.02 -9.42 -14.52
N TYR A 42 16.07 -8.84 -15.08
CA TYR A 42 17.20 -9.59 -15.61
C TYR A 42 17.78 -10.54 -14.57
N LYS A 43 18.05 -10.07 -13.34
CA LYS A 43 18.58 -10.90 -12.26
C LYS A 43 17.62 -12.01 -11.82
N VAL A 44 16.32 -11.74 -11.82
CA VAL A 44 15.30 -12.75 -11.52
C VAL A 44 15.36 -13.88 -12.54
N TYR A 45 15.27 -13.57 -13.81
CA TYR A 45 15.22 -14.59 -14.88
C TYR A 45 16.56 -15.28 -15.16
N THR A 46 17.67 -14.57 -15.02
CA THR A 46 18.99 -15.11 -15.39
C THR A 46 19.74 -15.73 -14.23
N LEU A 47 19.53 -15.25 -13.01
CA LEU A 47 20.24 -15.70 -11.81
C LEU A 47 19.34 -16.42 -10.80
N GLY A 48 18.04 -16.48 -11.06
CA GLY A 48 17.04 -17.02 -10.12
C GLY A 48 17.09 -16.32 -8.75
N ARG A 49 17.47 -15.05 -8.72
CA ARG A 49 17.62 -14.28 -7.47
C ARG A 49 16.33 -13.54 -7.16
N TRP A 50 15.94 -13.58 -5.92
CA TRP A 50 14.95 -12.64 -5.39
C TRP A 50 15.57 -11.25 -5.40
N VAL A 51 14.92 -10.32 -6.09
CA VAL A 51 15.35 -8.92 -6.14
C VAL A 51 14.28 -8.08 -5.48
N GLN A 52 14.66 -7.31 -4.47
CA GLN A 52 13.78 -6.30 -3.92
C GLN A 52 13.75 -5.12 -4.91
N SER A 53 12.55 -4.73 -5.34
CA SER A 53 12.37 -3.61 -6.26
C SER A 53 12.96 -2.34 -5.65
N ARG A 54 13.80 -1.62 -6.41
CA ARG A 54 14.47 -0.39 -5.94
C ARG A 54 13.53 0.80 -5.83
N ASN A 55 12.37 0.71 -6.44
CA ASN A 55 11.39 1.79 -6.48
C ASN A 55 10.21 1.60 -5.53
N LEU A 56 10.33 0.75 -4.52
CA LEU A 56 9.30 0.62 -3.50
C LEU A 56 9.09 1.95 -2.75
N VAL A 57 7.82 2.30 -2.53
CA VAL A 57 7.44 3.45 -1.71
C VAL A 57 7.73 3.16 -0.23
N PHE A 58 7.44 1.93 0.20
CA PHE A 58 7.67 1.46 1.57
C PHE A 58 8.67 0.30 1.52
N ASP A 59 9.89 0.56 1.95
CA ASP A 59 10.99 -0.41 1.95
C ASP A 59 10.98 -1.32 3.19
N GLN A 60 10.36 -0.87 4.27
CA GLN A 60 10.25 -1.62 5.52
C GLN A 60 8.83 -1.55 6.08
N ILE A 61 8.18 -2.71 6.17
CA ILE A 61 6.94 -2.90 6.91
C ILE A 61 7.08 -4.09 7.86
N HIS A 62 6.44 -4.00 9.00
CA HIS A 62 6.41 -5.06 10.01
C HIS A 62 5.00 -5.64 10.10
N ILE A 63 4.91 -6.94 10.31
CA ILE A 63 3.63 -7.61 10.57
C ILE A 63 3.47 -7.74 12.07
N CYS A 64 2.28 -7.47 12.59
CA CYS A 64 1.97 -7.58 14.01
C CYS A 64 0.65 -8.34 14.21
N ASP A 65 0.53 -8.97 15.36
CA ASP A 65 -0.67 -9.67 15.87
C ASP A 65 -1.46 -8.83 16.88
N TYR A 66 -0.88 -7.71 17.31
CA TYR A 66 -1.46 -6.81 18.29
C TYR A 66 -1.27 -5.34 17.91
N VAL A 67 -2.30 -4.54 18.13
CA VAL A 67 -2.27 -3.09 17.95
C VAL A 67 -2.42 -2.40 19.31
N PRO A 68 -1.43 -1.61 19.75
CA PRO A 68 -1.48 -0.92 21.03
C PRO A 68 -2.52 0.20 21.03
N GLU A 69 -2.93 0.64 22.24
CA GLU A 69 -3.77 1.82 22.38
C GLU A 69 -3.05 3.07 21.91
N GLY A 70 -3.78 3.95 21.19
CA GLY A 70 -3.20 5.15 20.63
C GLY A 70 -4.24 6.07 20.00
N LYS A 71 -3.76 7.03 19.23
CA LYS A 71 -4.63 7.96 18.51
C LYS A 71 -5.14 7.33 17.22
N VAL A 72 -6.45 7.05 17.19
CA VAL A 72 -7.10 6.33 16.10
C VAL A 72 -7.65 7.27 15.03
N PHE A 73 -7.44 6.88 13.77
CA PHE A 73 -8.00 7.51 12.57
C PHE A 73 -8.56 6.44 11.65
N PHE A 74 -9.59 6.78 10.88
CA PHE A 74 -10.12 5.90 9.85
C PHE A 74 -9.97 6.57 8.49
N GLY A 75 -9.48 5.84 7.51
CA GLY A 75 -9.34 6.29 6.13
C GLY A 75 -10.15 5.42 5.19
N LEU A 76 -10.74 6.05 4.18
CA LEU A 76 -11.60 5.39 3.21
C LEU A 76 -11.20 5.86 1.81
N ASP A 77 -10.82 4.91 0.98
CA ASP A 77 -10.66 5.09 -0.45
C ASP A 77 -11.86 4.47 -1.18
N PHE A 78 -12.47 5.23 -2.10
CA PHE A 78 -13.65 4.80 -2.82
C PHE A 78 -13.27 4.11 -4.12
N GLY A 79 -13.88 2.98 -4.39
CA GLY A 79 -13.77 2.28 -5.67
C GLY A 79 -15.11 1.59 -6.01
N TRP A 80 -15.29 1.28 -7.28
CA TRP A 80 -16.39 0.45 -7.76
C TRP A 80 -15.85 -0.78 -8.49
N ASN A 81 -15.20 -0.59 -9.63
CA ASN A 81 -14.46 -1.66 -10.29
C ASN A 81 -13.16 -1.99 -9.54
N ASP A 82 -12.49 -0.96 -9.07
CA ASP A 82 -11.43 -1.06 -8.08
C ASP A 82 -12.03 -1.25 -6.68
N PRO A 83 -11.28 -1.76 -5.71
CA PRO A 83 -11.79 -1.97 -4.36
C PRO A 83 -12.10 -0.66 -3.64
N SER A 84 -13.20 -0.63 -2.89
CA SER A 84 -13.34 0.30 -1.78
C SER A 84 -12.58 -0.23 -0.59
N VAL A 85 -11.72 0.60 -0.01
CA VAL A 85 -10.83 0.21 1.08
C VAL A 85 -11.03 1.10 2.29
N CYS A 86 -11.28 0.49 3.43
CA CYS A 86 -11.28 1.19 4.71
C CYS A 86 -10.21 0.62 5.61
N VAL A 87 -9.42 1.51 6.19
CA VAL A 87 -8.39 1.16 7.17
C VAL A 87 -8.59 1.91 8.47
N LYS A 88 -8.27 1.26 9.58
CA LYS A 88 -8.04 1.87 10.88
C LYS A 88 -6.55 2.09 11.05
N VAL A 89 -6.16 3.30 11.40
CA VAL A 89 -4.77 3.70 11.61
C VAL A 89 -4.62 4.17 13.04
N THR A 90 -3.77 3.50 13.80
CA THR A 90 -3.44 3.87 15.19
C THR A 90 -2.04 4.46 15.22
N LEU A 91 -1.92 5.72 15.67
CA LEU A 91 -0.64 6.38 15.90
C LEU A 91 -0.21 6.22 17.35
N VAL A 92 1.00 5.67 17.53
CA VAL A 92 1.65 5.54 18.84
C VAL A 92 3.10 5.98 18.68
N ASP A 93 3.46 7.11 19.28
CA ASP A 93 4.80 7.71 19.18
C ASP A 93 5.30 7.85 17.72
N GLN A 94 6.33 7.12 17.37
CA GLN A 94 6.94 7.10 16.03
C GLN A 94 6.48 5.88 15.20
N ALA A 95 5.35 5.26 15.58
CA ALA A 95 4.82 4.08 14.89
C ALA A 95 3.40 4.30 14.38
N ILE A 96 3.12 3.70 13.23
CA ILE A 96 1.80 3.62 12.60
C ILE A 96 1.39 2.17 12.57
N TYR A 97 0.26 1.85 13.21
CA TYR A 97 -0.37 0.54 13.15
C TYR A 97 -1.59 0.59 12.24
N ILE A 98 -1.68 -0.33 11.29
CA ILE A 98 -2.71 -0.36 10.25
C ILE A 98 -3.50 -1.66 10.37
N GLU A 99 -4.82 -1.53 10.45
CA GLU A 99 -5.79 -2.63 10.42
C GLU A 99 -6.72 -2.41 9.22
N GLN A 100 -6.87 -3.42 8.37
CA GLN A 100 -7.83 -3.41 7.28
C GLN A 100 -9.22 -3.70 7.82
N ILE A 101 -10.15 -2.77 7.62
CA ILE A 101 -11.55 -2.97 7.99
C ILE A 101 -12.29 -3.71 6.87
N PHE A 102 -12.14 -3.23 5.65
CA PHE A 102 -12.60 -3.93 4.46
C PHE A 102 -11.74 -3.56 3.23
N PHE A 103 -11.73 -4.47 2.27
CA PHE A 103 -11.10 -4.32 0.97
C PHE A 103 -11.97 -5.09 -0.04
N ARG A 104 -12.93 -4.40 -0.69
CA ARG A 104 -13.93 -5.06 -1.53
C ARG A 104 -14.36 -4.20 -2.72
N THR A 105 -14.57 -4.84 -3.87
CA THR A 105 -15.13 -4.20 -5.07
C THR A 105 -16.66 -4.18 -5.01
N LYS A 106 -17.27 -3.32 -5.81
CA LYS A 106 -18.72 -3.22 -6.04
C LYS A 106 -19.55 -3.01 -4.76
N MET A 107 -18.97 -2.35 -3.75
CA MET A 107 -19.70 -1.98 -2.54
C MET A 107 -20.64 -0.81 -2.81
N LEU A 108 -21.90 -0.97 -2.46
CA LEU A 108 -22.85 0.14 -2.44
C LEU A 108 -22.56 1.05 -1.23
N LEU A 109 -22.90 2.34 -1.34
CA LEU A 109 -22.67 3.27 -0.22
C LEU A 109 -23.46 2.92 1.04
N ARG A 110 -24.60 2.21 0.91
CA ARG A 110 -25.31 1.64 2.05
C ARG A 110 -24.49 0.58 2.77
N ASP A 111 -23.82 -0.31 2.01
CA ASP A 111 -23.05 -1.41 2.56
C ASP A 111 -21.80 -0.85 3.28
N ILE A 112 -21.16 0.17 2.71
CA ILE A 112 -20.07 0.91 3.36
C ILE A 112 -20.53 1.53 4.68
N ALA A 113 -21.73 2.18 4.70
CA ALA A 113 -22.25 2.78 5.90
C ALA A 113 -22.59 1.74 6.97
N GLU A 114 -23.17 0.59 6.59
CA GLU A 114 -23.50 -0.51 7.50
C GLU A 114 -22.24 -1.09 8.14
N GLU A 115 -21.18 -1.35 7.37
CA GLU A 115 -19.89 -1.81 7.89
C GLU A 115 -19.29 -0.82 8.90
N LEU A 116 -19.28 0.47 8.56
CA LEU A 116 -18.74 1.52 9.44
C LEU A 116 -19.56 1.65 10.73
N HIS A 117 -20.88 1.51 10.67
CA HIS A 117 -21.75 1.51 11.86
C HIS A 117 -21.51 0.27 12.73
N ALA A 118 -21.35 -0.92 12.12
CA ALA A 118 -21.15 -2.18 12.84
C ALA A 118 -19.90 -2.14 13.74
N ILE A 119 -18.85 -1.45 13.31
CA ILE A 119 -17.60 -1.30 14.08
C ILE A 119 -17.54 0.01 14.89
N GLY A 120 -18.65 0.75 14.96
CA GLY A 120 -18.76 1.99 15.75
C GLY A 120 -17.92 3.14 15.24
N VAL A 121 -17.60 3.18 13.95
CA VAL A 121 -16.83 4.29 13.36
C VAL A 121 -17.70 5.50 13.18
N HIS A 122 -17.40 6.55 13.95
CA HIS A 122 -18.14 7.80 13.89
C HIS A 122 -17.48 8.88 13.01
N LYS A 123 -16.22 8.71 12.63
CA LYS A 123 -15.47 9.72 11.85
C LYS A 123 -14.45 9.08 10.92
N VAL A 124 -14.61 9.35 9.64
CA VAL A 124 -13.77 8.83 8.55
C VAL A 124 -13.21 9.98 7.74
N TYR A 125 -12.01 9.80 7.22
CA TYR A 125 -11.39 10.68 6.23
C TYR A 125 -11.33 9.94 4.89
N ALA A 126 -11.78 10.58 3.83
CA ALA A 126 -11.90 9.92 2.53
C ALA A 126 -11.43 10.81 1.39
N ASP A 127 -11.34 10.26 0.20
CA ASP A 127 -11.14 11.07 -1.00
C ASP A 127 -12.23 12.14 -1.15
N ASN A 128 -11.90 13.21 -1.87
CA ASN A 128 -12.79 14.34 -2.04
C ASN A 128 -13.82 14.08 -3.16
N GLU A 129 -14.79 13.25 -2.87
CA GLU A 129 -15.95 12.97 -3.72
C GLU A 129 -17.22 13.59 -3.12
N PRO A 130 -17.63 14.80 -3.52
CA PRO A 130 -18.70 15.52 -2.85
C PRO A 130 -20.05 14.79 -2.79
N ARG A 131 -20.41 14.05 -3.86
CA ARG A 131 -21.68 13.28 -3.91
C ARG A 131 -21.68 12.12 -2.94
N THR A 132 -20.63 11.31 -2.99
CA THR A 132 -20.39 10.15 -2.12
C THR A 132 -20.33 10.57 -0.64
N ILE A 133 -19.57 11.62 -0.36
CA ILE A 133 -19.49 12.22 0.98
C ILE A 133 -20.86 12.68 1.49
N LYS A 134 -21.64 13.36 0.65
CA LYS A 134 -22.99 13.82 1.02
C LYS A 134 -23.92 12.65 1.34
N GLU A 135 -23.88 11.60 0.53
CA GLU A 135 -24.72 10.42 0.73
C GLU A 135 -24.36 9.67 2.01
N LEU A 136 -23.08 9.43 2.29
CA LEU A 136 -22.65 8.81 3.54
C LEU A 136 -22.97 9.66 4.77
N ARG A 137 -22.93 11.00 4.67
CA ARG A 137 -23.39 11.89 5.74
C ARG A 137 -24.89 11.73 6.00
N ASN A 138 -25.69 11.61 4.96
CA ASN A 138 -27.14 11.37 5.09
C ASN A 138 -27.43 10.00 5.76
N ARG A 139 -26.49 9.07 5.70
CA ARG A 139 -26.53 7.76 6.39
C ARG A 139 -25.91 7.79 7.80
N GLY A 140 -25.60 8.98 8.33
CA GLY A 140 -25.10 9.15 9.71
C GLY A 140 -23.59 9.06 9.88
N ILE A 141 -22.82 8.85 8.81
CA ILE A 141 -21.35 8.79 8.88
C ILE A 141 -20.75 10.20 8.90
N ARG A 142 -19.94 10.52 9.91
CA ARG A 142 -19.18 11.77 9.97
C ARG A 142 -17.95 11.67 9.08
N ILE A 143 -18.12 11.85 7.78
CA ILE A 143 -17.05 11.78 6.80
C ILE A 143 -16.52 13.18 6.47
N LYS A 144 -15.20 13.30 6.41
CA LYS A 144 -14.48 14.51 5.98
C LYS A 144 -13.62 14.22 4.77
N PRO A 145 -13.59 15.11 3.76
CA PRO A 145 -12.66 14.97 2.66
C PRO A 145 -11.24 15.11 3.18
N ALA A 146 -10.36 14.27 2.69
CA ALA A 146 -8.91 14.40 2.90
C ALA A 146 -8.43 15.74 2.33
N LYS A 147 -7.44 16.33 2.99
CA LYS A 147 -6.88 17.60 2.51
C LYS A 147 -5.98 17.31 1.30
N LYS A 148 -6.46 17.67 0.12
CA LYS A 148 -5.69 17.67 -1.11
C LYS A 148 -5.05 19.05 -1.36
N GLY A 149 -3.87 19.08 -1.92
CA GLY A 149 -3.14 20.25 -2.38
C GLY A 149 -2.02 19.80 -3.29
N LYS A 150 -1.33 20.75 -3.92
CA LYS A 150 -0.10 20.46 -4.64
C LYS A 150 0.83 19.70 -3.69
N ASP A 151 1.42 18.62 -4.14
CA ASP A 151 2.32 17.76 -3.37
C ASP A 151 1.70 16.99 -2.17
N SER A 152 0.35 16.95 -2.04
CA SER A 152 -0.29 16.27 -0.91
C SER A 152 0.00 14.76 -0.86
N ILE A 153 0.20 14.12 -2.01
CA ILE A 153 0.59 12.70 -2.09
C ILE A 153 2.01 12.54 -1.54
N ARG A 154 2.96 13.31 -2.07
CA ARG A 154 4.36 13.30 -1.63
C ARG A 154 4.51 13.58 -0.14
N GLN A 155 3.83 14.62 0.37
CA GLN A 155 3.84 14.96 1.80
C GLN A 155 3.24 13.85 2.65
N GLY A 156 2.11 13.25 2.22
CA GLY A 156 1.45 12.16 2.92
C GLY A 156 2.30 10.91 2.99
N LEU A 157 2.88 10.48 1.87
CA LEU A 157 3.79 9.34 1.81
C LEU A 157 5.06 9.61 2.61
N GLY A 158 5.62 10.82 2.51
CA GLY A 158 6.77 11.24 3.31
C GLY A 158 6.52 11.13 4.81
N PHE A 159 5.33 11.56 5.28
CA PHE A 159 4.94 11.42 6.68
C PHE A 159 4.85 9.95 7.11
N ILE A 160 4.19 9.10 6.32
CA ILE A 160 4.09 7.67 6.62
C ILE A 160 5.49 7.05 6.73
N ARG A 161 6.39 7.35 5.80
CA ARG A 161 7.77 6.85 5.77
C ARG A 161 8.65 7.34 6.93
N THR A 162 8.30 8.42 7.62
CA THR A 162 9.03 8.86 8.82
C THR A 162 8.68 8.05 10.07
N HIS A 163 7.73 7.13 9.98
CA HIS A 163 7.28 6.28 11.07
C HIS A 163 7.62 4.81 10.81
N GLN A 164 7.72 4.02 11.86
CA GLN A 164 7.72 2.56 11.74
C GLN A 164 6.31 2.12 11.35
N ILE A 165 6.19 1.26 10.34
CA ILE A 165 4.91 0.81 9.81
C ILE A 165 4.67 -0.62 10.26
N PHE A 166 3.59 -0.82 11.03
CA PHE A 166 3.09 -2.12 11.45
C PHE A 166 1.74 -2.36 10.80
N ILE A 167 1.55 -3.54 10.20
CA ILE A 167 0.28 -3.93 9.59
C ILE A 167 -0.18 -5.21 10.28
N HIS A 168 -1.44 -5.21 10.75
CA HIS A 168 -2.01 -6.37 11.40
C HIS A 168 -2.04 -7.57 10.45
N GLU A 169 -1.69 -8.76 10.95
CA GLU A 169 -1.50 -9.96 10.13
C GLU A 169 -2.73 -10.38 9.32
N GLU A 170 -3.94 -10.07 9.82
CA GLU A 170 -5.20 -10.33 9.10
C GLU A 170 -5.48 -9.37 7.94
N SER A 171 -4.68 -8.30 7.79
CA SER A 171 -4.85 -7.26 6.75
C SER A 171 -4.14 -7.64 5.45
N LEU A 172 -4.47 -8.80 4.88
CA LEU A 172 -3.70 -9.44 3.82
C LEU A 172 -3.56 -8.58 2.56
N GLU A 173 -4.64 -7.97 2.07
CA GLU A 173 -4.61 -7.13 0.88
C GLU A 173 -3.82 -5.85 1.15
N THR A 174 -3.97 -5.26 2.32
CA THR A 174 -3.19 -4.08 2.74
C THR A 174 -1.70 -4.41 2.83
N ILE A 175 -1.32 -5.56 3.39
CA ILE A 175 0.07 -6.04 3.41
C ILE A 175 0.63 -6.16 2.00
N LYS A 176 -0.15 -6.77 1.09
CA LYS A 176 0.24 -6.93 -0.31
C LYS A 176 0.48 -5.58 -0.97
N GLU A 177 -0.48 -4.66 -0.89
CA GLU A 177 -0.35 -3.35 -1.53
C GLU A 177 0.85 -2.56 -0.96
N PHE A 178 1.07 -2.56 0.36
CA PHE A 178 2.22 -1.88 0.95
C PHE A 178 3.58 -2.48 0.52
N ARG A 179 3.64 -3.79 0.27
CA ARG A 179 4.85 -4.46 -0.25
C ARG A 179 5.11 -4.20 -1.72
N GLU A 180 4.08 -3.91 -2.48
CA GLU A 180 4.14 -3.81 -3.95
C GLU A 180 3.98 -2.37 -4.46
N TYR A 181 3.66 -1.40 -3.59
CA TYR A 181 3.48 -0.01 -4.00
C TYR A 181 4.81 0.62 -4.41
N LYS A 182 4.84 1.20 -5.61
CA LYS A 182 6.08 1.63 -6.27
C LYS A 182 6.01 3.08 -6.72
N TYR A 183 7.18 3.70 -6.79
CA TYR A 183 7.39 4.93 -7.53
C TYR A 183 7.49 4.65 -9.03
N LYS A 184 7.10 5.62 -9.84
CA LYS A 184 7.42 5.62 -11.29
C LYS A 184 8.92 5.67 -11.48
N LEU A 185 9.39 5.10 -12.59
CA LEU A 185 10.77 5.21 -13.02
C LEU A 185 10.89 6.30 -14.08
N ASP A 186 12.02 7.00 -14.09
CA ASP A 186 12.41 7.92 -15.16
C ASP A 186 12.96 7.17 -16.39
N GLU A 187 13.35 7.89 -17.43
CA GLU A 187 13.94 7.34 -18.66
C GLU A 187 15.26 6.56 -18.42
N ASN A 188 15.90 6.78 -17.27
CA ASN A 188 17.14 6.12 -16.88
C ASN A 188 16.90 4.98 -15.86
N ASN A 189 15.63 4.56 -15.66
CA ASN A 189 15.23 3.56 -14.68
C ASN A 189 15.53 3.95 -13.22
N ASN A 190 15.59 5.25 -12.89
CA ASN A 190 15.67 5.70 -11.51
C ASN A 190 14.29 5.99 -10.94
N PRO A 191 14.06 5.70 -9.64
CA PRO A 191 12.81 6.06 -9.00
C PRO A 191 12.58 7.56 -8.99
N THR A 192 11.37 7.98 -9.38
CA THR A 192 10.92 9.37 -9.26
C THR A 192 10.29 9.63 -7.89
N ASP A 193 9.83 10.86 -7.67
CA ASP A 193 9.04 11.22 -6.46
C ASP A 193 7.54 10.94 -6.63
N GLU A 194 7.10 10.47 -7.79
CA GLU A 194 5.71 10.19 -8.10
C GLU A 194 5.41 8.71 -7.94
N PRO A 195 4.43 8.31 -7.14
CA PRO A 195 4.01 6.92 -7.07
C PRO A 195 3.31 6.50 -8.37
N LEU A 196 3.38 5.20 -8.65
CA LEU A 196 2.64 4.59 -9.73
C LEU A 196 1.17 4.48 -9.31
N GLY A 197 0.29 5.31 -9.90
CA GLY A 197 -1.14 5.31 -9.57
C GLY A 197 -1.90 4.17 -10.27
N GLY A 198 -3.00 3.74 -9.65
CA GLY A 198 -3.91 2.72 -10.18
C GLY A 198 -3.40 1.29 -10.02
N ILE A 199 -2.32 1.06 -9.27
CA ILE A 199 -1.79 -0.28 -8.98
C ILE A 199 -1.31 -0.30 -7.54
N ASN A 200 -1.96 -1.13 -6.70
CA ASN A 200 -1.58 -1.33 -5.29
C ASN A 200 -1.54 -0.03 -4.45
N ASP A 201 -2.40 0.93 -4.76
CA ASP A 201 -2.42 2.26 -4.15
C ASP A 201 -3.62 2.52 -3.22
N HIS A 202 -4.62 1.64 -3.19
CA HIS A 202 -5.86 1.86 -2.45
C HIS A 202 -5.67 1.92 -0.93
N SER A 203 -4.99 0.92 -0.34
CA SER A 203 -4.68 0.93 1.10
C SER A 203 -3.70 2.05 1.47
N PRO A 204 -2.59 2.28 0.73
CA PRO A 204 -1.74 3.45 0.91
C PRO A 204 -2.49 4.78 0.87
N ASP A 205 -3.42 4.94 -0.06
CA ASP A 205 -4.23 6.13 -0.18
C ASP A 205 -5.23 6.28 0.98
N ALA A 206 -5.91 5.20 1.38
CA ALA A 206 -6.76 5.20 2.55
C ALA A 206 -5.99 5.60 3.83
N VAL A 207 -4.77 5.06 4.04
CA VAL A 207 -3.89 5.47 5.15
C VAL A 207 -3.51 6.94 5.05
N ARG A 208 -3.16 7.43 3.87
CA ARG A 208 -2.82 8.82 3.62
C ARG A 208 -4.01 9.75 3.91
N TYR A 209 -5.25 9.34 3.56
CA TYR A 209 -6.46 10.08 3.90
C TYR A 209 -6.70 10.11 5.41
N ALA A 210 -6.58 8.98 6.09
CA ALA A 210 -6.69 8.89 7.55
C ALA A 210 -5.77 9.90 8.25
N LEU A 211 -4.52 9.98 7.80
CA LEU A 211 -3.48 10.81 8.41
C LEU A 211 -3.43 12.25 7.90
N SER A 212 -4.23 12.62 6.90
CA SER A 212 -4.21 13.97 6.27
C SER A 212 -4.41 15.15 7.23
N TYR A 213 -5.04 14.91 8.38
CA TYR A 213 -5.24 15.90 9.44
C TYR A 213 -4.21 15.79 10.57
N ALA A 214 -3.59 14.64 10.77
CA ALA A 214 -2.49 14.46 11.74
C ALA A 214 -1.23 15.19 11.28
N LEU A 215 -0.93 15.14 9.98
CA LEU A 215 0.17 15.86 9.33
C LEU A 215 0.23 17.35 9.69
N ARG A 216 -0.90 18.05 9.80
CA ARG A 216 -0.90 19.48 10.09
C ARG A 216 -0.61 19.81 11.55
N GLY A 217 -0.95 18.94 12.49
CA GLY A 217 -0.58 19.12 13.90
C GLY A 217 0.95 19.07 14.09
N ALA A 218 1.64 18.24 13.31
CA ALA A 218 3.09 18.13 13.36
C ALA A 218 3.82 19.31 12.70
N ILE A 219 3.22 19.95 11.69
CA ILE A 219 3.83 21.11 10.99
C ILE A 219 3.64 22.43 11.77
N THR A 220 2.63 22.51 12.64
CA THR A 220 2.31 23.75 13.40
C THR A 220 3.16 23.88 14.69
N ILE A 221 3.94 22.87 15.06
CA ILE A 221 4.75 22.84 16.31
C ILE A 221 6.25 23.14 16.04
N ARG A 222 6.60 23.64 14.86
CA ARG A 222 7.98 24.10 14.57
C ARG A 222 8.06 25.59 14.41
#